data_b5c9107410be460b7f1bd5b99ccd825c
#
_entry.id   b5c9107410be460b7f1bd5b99ccd825c
#
_cell.length_a   1.000
_cell.length_b   1.000
_cell.length_c   1.000
_cell.angle_alpha   90.00
_cell.angle_beta   90.00
_cell.angle_gamma   90.00
#
_symmetry.space_group_name_H-M   'P 1'
#
loop_
_entity.id
_entity.type
_entity.pdbx_description
1 polymer ?
#
loop_
_entity_poly.entity_id
_entity_poly.type
_entity_poly.pdbx_seq_one_letter_code
_entity_poly.pdbx_strand_id
1 'polypeptide(L)'
;MSPPSRLLHETTSLCRACKNAVPARVVVTASSEVWLEKTCPEHGDATVRLSTDAAWYERTRAIAARPTAPGRFARPVTLGCPFDCGVCDAHEQRVRLPVVTITSACNLDCPICYVHNKNDGAYHMPRGEFERVLAHLGAEHGELDILNLTGGEPTLHPELLAFVDLARAAGVH
;
A
#
# COMPACT_ATOMS: atom_id res chain seq x y z
N MET A 1 7.95 -26.63 28.45
CA MET A 1 6.71 -25.87 28.63
C MET A 1 6.97 -24.46 28.08
N SER A 2 6.24 -24.08 27.02
CA SER A 2 6.31 -22.69 26.55
C SER A 2 5.83 -21.75 27.65
N PRO A 3 6.46 -20.56 27.82
CA PRO A 3 6.00 -19.60 28.83
C PRO A 3 4.53 -19.21 28.56
N PRO A 4 3.77 -18.84 29.59
CA PRO A 4 2.38 -18.48 29.41
C PRO A 4 2.26 -17.32 28.43
N SER A 5 1.57 -17.55 27.33
CA SER A 5 1.33 -16.56 26.28
C SER A 5 -0.16 -16.18 26.28
N ARG A 6 -0.45 -14.89 26.06
CA ARG A 6 -1.81 -14.40 25.91
C ARG A 6 -2.18 -14.33 24.44
N LEU A 7 -3.22 -15.03 24.02
CA LEU A 7 -3.75 -14.93 22.67
C LEU A 7 -4.32 -13.52 22.42
N LEU A 8 -3.91 -12.88 21.31
CA LEU A 8 -4.52 -11.65 20.84
C LEU A 8 -5.64 -11.92 19.83
N HIS A 9 -5.36 -12.72 18.82
CA HIS A 9 -6.33 -13.15 17.82
C HIS A 9 -5.82 -14.33 17.01
N GLU A 10 -6.73 -15.01 16.35
CA GLU A 10 -6.47 -16.03 15.35
C GLU A 10 -6.47 -15.38 13.95
N THR A 11 -5.70 -15.94 13.04
CA THR A 11 -5.56 -15.45 11.66
C THR A 11 -5.10 -16.58 10.74
N THR A 12 -4.92 -16.26 9.48
CA THR A 12 -4.30 -17.14 8.48
C THR A 12 -2.97 -16.55 8.05
N SER A 13 -1.96 -17.39 7.88
CA SER A 13 -0.64 -17.02 7.40
C SER A 13 -0.21 -17.96 6.27
N LEU A 14 0.95 -17.70 5.66
CA LEU A 14 1.53 -18.58 4.65
C LEU A 14 2.65 -19.43 5.25
N CYS A 15 2.70 -20.69 4.88
CA CYS A 15 3.84 -21.54 5.15
C CYS A 15 5.07 -21.02 4.38
N ARG A 16 6.24 -20.95 5.01
CA ARG A 16 7.46 -20.46 4.35
C ARG A 16 7.96 -21.41 3.26
N ALA A 17 7.72 -22.71 3.40
CA ALA A 17 8.18 -23.73 2.45
C ALA A 17 7.20 -23.90 1.28
N CYS A 18 5.96 -24.35 1.54
CA CYS A 18 5.00 -24.65 0.47
C CYS A 18 4.13 -23.48 0.02
N LYS A 19 4.19 -22.34 0.70
CA LYS A 19 3.36 -21.14 0.45
C LYS A 19 1.84 -21.34 0.63
N ASN A 20 1.41 -22.49 1.10
CA ASN A 20 0.00 -22.76 1.40
C ASN A 20 -0.46 -21.89 2.59
N ALA A 21 -1.73 -21.51 2.55
CA ALA A 21 -2.39 -20.86 3.68
C ALA A 21 -2.51 -21.84 4.86
N VAL A 22 -2.11 -21.40 6.05
CA VAL A 22 -2.10 -22.20 7.27
C VAL A 22 -2.71 -21.41 8.44
N PRO A 23 -3.36 -22.10 9.39
CA PRO A 23 -3.83 -21.46 10.63
C PRO A 23 -2.66 -20.82 11.38
N ALA A 24 -2.93 -19.67 11.96
CA ALA A 24 -1.95 -18.93 12.75
C ALA A 24 -2.60 -18.22 13.93
N ARG A 25 -1.80 -17.95 14.97
CA ARG A 25 -2.21 -17.22 16.17
C ARG A 25 -1.23 -16.10 16.45
N VAL A 26 -1.74 -14.96 16.84
CA VAL A 26 -0.91 -13.87 17.34
C VAL A 26 -1.01 -13.87 18.87
N VAL A 27 0.14 -13.99 19.51
CA VAL A 27 0.25 -14.13 20.97
C VAL A 27 1.21 -13.11 21.55
N VAL A 28 0.98 -12.74 22.81
CA VAL A 28 1.90 -11.94 23.63
C VAL A 28 2.62 -12.86 24.60
N THR A 29 3.94 -12.79 24.63
CA THR A 29 4.77 -13.54 25.59
C THR A 29 4.85 -12.83 26.94
N ALA A 30 5.36 -13.53 27.95
CA ALA A 30 5.63 -12.94 29.25
C ALA A 30 6.64 -11.77 29.21
N SER A 31 7.50 -11.71 28.19
CA SER A 31 8.43 -10.60 27.93
C SER A 31 7.79 -9.43 27.19
N SER A 32 6.46 -9.38 27.04
CA SER A 32 5.74 -8.36 26.31
C SER A 32 6.08 -8.26 24.82
N GLU A 33 6.58 -9.32 24.22
CA GLU A 33 6.79 -9.42 22.79
C GLU A 33 5.54 -10.02 22.11
N VAL A 34 5.30 -9.62 20.85
CA VAL A 34 4.21 -10.17 20.03
C VAL A 34 4.78 -11.12 18.99
N TRP A 35 4.23 -12.33 18.96
CA TRP A 35 4.65 -13.38 18.04
C TRP A 35 3.49 -13.92 17.22
N LEU A 36 3.76 -14.25 15.96
CA LEU A 36 2.90 -15.04 15.10
C LEU A 36 3.35 -16.50 15.18
N GLU A 37 2.50 -17.35 15.69
CA GLU A 37 2.67 -18.80 15.72
C GLU A 37 1.83 -19.42 14.62
N LYS A 38 2.39 -20.32 13.84
CA LYS A 38 1.68 -21.00 12.75
C LYS A 38 2.10 -22.44 12.61
N THR A 39 1.19 -23.30 12.21
CA THR A 39 1.41 -24.73 12.04
C THR A 39 1.06 -25.15 10.63
N CYS A 40 2.03 -25.69 9.91
CA CYS A 40 1.81 -26.32 8.62
C CYS A 40 1.74 -27.84 8.80
N PRO A 41 0.72 -28.52 8.25
CA PRO A 41 0.61 -29.97 8.37
C PRO A 41 1.81 -30.73 7.79
N GLU A 42 2.45 -30.18 6.76
CA GLU A 42 3.58 -30.79 6.06
C GLU A 42 4.95 -30.35 6.60
N HIS A 43 5.06 -29.12 7.15
CA HIS A 43 6.33 -28.50 7.49
C HIS A 43 6.46 -28.11 8.97
N GLY A 44 5.46 -28.49 9.79
CA GLY A 44 5.48 -28.27 11.22
C GLY A 44 5.26 -26.82 11.64
N ASP A 45 5.68 -26.55 12.88
CA ASP A 45 5.48 -25.27 13.55
C ASP A 45 6.53 -24.23 13.12
N ALA A 46 6.11 -22.99 13.06
CA ALA A 46 6.98 -21.86 12.81
C ALA A 46 6.49 -20.62 13.57
N THR A 47 7.44 -19.82 14.04
CA THR A 47 7.17 -18.58 14.77
C THR A 47 7.87 -17.40 14.11
N VAL A 48 7.24 -16.23 14.17
CA VAL A 48 7.80 -14.96 13.66
C VAL A 48 7.49 -13.87 14.67
N ARG A 49 8.51 -13.14 15.11
CA ARG A 49 8.30 -11.98 15.97
C ARG A 49 7.72 -10.82 15.17
N LEU A 50 6.56 -10.29 15.59
CA LEU A 50 5.87 -9.18 14.97
C LEU A 50 6.23 -7.84 15.63
N SER A 51 6.42 -7.84 16.95
CA SER A 51 6.77 -6.64 17.71
C SER A 51 7.55 -6.99 18.97
N THR A 52 8.42 -6.09 19.39
CA THR A 52 9.11 -6.14 20.69
C THR A 52 8.32 -5.46 21.80
N ASP A 53 7.20 -4.78 21.47
CA ASP A 53 6.35 -4.04 22.40
C ASP A 53 4.89 -4.36 22.12
N ALA A 54 4.29 -5.14 23.01
CA ALA A 54 2.87 -5.53 22.89
C ALA A 54 1.92 -4.35 23.06
N ALA A 55 2.23 -3.40 23.93
CA ALA A 55 1.37 -2.24 24.16
C ALA A 55 1.34 -1.32 22.92
N TRP A 56 2.47 -1.13 22.27
CA TRP A 56 2.53 -0.41 20.98
C TRP A 56 1.74 -1.15 19.90
N TYR A 57 1.93 -2.47 19.78
CA TYR A 57 1.23 -3.30 18.80
C TYR A 57 -0.29 -3.23 18.97
N GLU A 58 -0.80 -3.34 20.20
CA GLU A 58 -2.23 -3.27 20.49
C GLU A 58 -2.79 -1.86 20.21
N ARG A 59 -2.07 -0.79 20.60
CA ARG A 59 -2.47 0.58 20.29
C ARG A 59 -2.56 0.83 18.77
N THR A 60 -1.58 0.39 18.00
CA THR A 60 -1.59 0.57 16.54
C THR A 60 -2.72 -0.19 15.86
N ARG A 61 -3.06 -1.38 16.36
CA ARG A 61 -4.23 -2.12 15.88
C ARG A 61 -5.58 -1.49 16.25
N ALA A 62 -5.63 -0.79 17.38
CA ALA A 62 -6.84 -0.07 17.78
C ALA A 62 -7.08 1.20 16.93
N ILE A 63 -6.06 1.68 16.21
CA ILE A 63 -6.22 2.73 15.20
C ILE A 63 -6.93 2.11 13.99
N ALA A 64 -8.24 1.95 14.12
CA ALA A 64 -9.05 1.47 13.01
C ALA A 64 -9.05 2.53 11.90
N ALA A 65 -8.42 2.21 10.77
CA ALA A 65 -8.68 2.95 9.56
C ALA A 65 -10.18 2.84 9.26
N ARG A 66 -10.92 3.93 9.40
CA ARG A 66 -12.34 3.92 9.01
C ARG A 66 -12.38 3.76 7.49
N PRO A 67 -12.96 2.69 6.95
CA PRO A 67 -13.13 2.58 5.53
C PRO A 67 -14.02 3.75 5.07
N THR A 68 -13.58 4.45 4.04
CA THR A 68 -14.39 5.48 3.38
C THR A 68 -14.65 4.96 1.98
N ALA A 69 -15.90 4.71 1.67
CA ALA A 69 -16.30 4.23 0.35
C ALA A 69 -15.85 5.22 -0.75
N PRO A 70 -15.59 4.74 -1.96
CA PRO A 70 -15.35 5.60 -3.11
C PRO A 70 -16.54 6.55 -3.35
N GLY A 71 -16.25 7.79 -3.74
CA GLY A 71 -17.29 8.75 -4.09
C GLY A 71 -17.99 8.45 -5.42
N ARG A 72 -17.34 7.66 -6.27
CA ARG A 72 -17.84 7.24 -7.58
C ARG A 72 -17.32 5.85 -7.92
N PHE A 73 -18.17 5.04 -8.54
CA PHE A 73 -17.79 3.73 -9.07
C PHE A 73 -17.59 3.82 -10.57
N ALA A 74 -16.37 3.53 -11.04
CA ALA A 74 -15.99 3.68 -12.44
C ALA A 74 -16.30 2.43 -13.28
N ARG A 75 -16.54 1.26 -12.64
CA ARG A 75 -16.78 0.00 -13.33
C ARG A 75 -17.92 -0.81 -12.71
N PRO A 76 -18.78 -1.41 -13.55
CA PRO A 76 -19.72 -2.43 -13.08
C PRO A 76 -18.98 -3.71 -12.72
N VAL A 77 -19.50 -4.47 -11.76
CA VAL A 77 -19.04 -5.83 -11.47
C VAL A 77 -19.65 -6.79 -12.49
N THR A 78 -18.80 -7.52 -13.22
CA THR A 78 -19.21 -8.56 -14.19
C THR A 78 -18.66 -9.92 -13.84
N LEU A 79 -17.37 -10.01 -13.50
CA LEU A 79 -16.67 -11.26 -13.16
C LEU A 79 -16.27 -11.30 -11.68
N GLY A 80 -16.35 -10.19 -10.98
CA GLY A 80 -15.92 -10.04 -9.59
C GLY A 80 -14.41 -9.86 -9.43
N CYS A 81 -13.99 -9.64 -8.20
CA CYS A 81 -12.59 -9.47 -7.84
C CYS A 81 -11.83 -10.81 -7.94
N PRO A 82 -10.60 -10.84 -8.51
CA PRO A 82 -9.76 -9.71 -8.95
C PRO A 82 -9.88 -9.37 -10.45
N PHE A 83 -10.86 -9.90 -11.16
CA PHE A 83 -10.95 -9.80 -12.62
C PHE A 83 -11.47 -8.43 -13.09
N ASP A 84 -12.40 -7.83 -12.34
CA ASP A 84 -12.88 -6.48 -12.60
C ASP A 84 -12.00 -5.46 -11.87
N CYS A 85 -10.75 -5.31 -12.31
CA CYS A 85 -9.82 -4.35 -11.73
C CYS A 85 -10.27 -2.92 -11.95
N GLY A 86 -10.44 -2.16 -10.86
CA GLY A 86 -10.87 -0.76 -10.84
C GLY A 86 -11.74 -0.47 -9.63
N VAL A 87 -12.25 0.74 -9.54
CA VAL A 87 -13.18 1.14 -8.49
C VAL A 87 -14.58 0.69 -8.90
N CYS A 88 -15.02 -0.45 -8.37
CA CYS A 88 -16.35 -1.01 -8.61
C CYS A 88 -17.24 -0.85 -7.36
N ASP A 89 -18.54 -1.18 -7.46
CA ASP A 89 -19.50 -1.07 -6.38
C ASP A 89 -19.23 -2.02 -5.18
N ALA A 90 -18.41 -3.05 -5.38
CA ALA A 90 -17.91 -3.91 -4.31
C ALA A 90 -16.67 -3.33 -3.58
N HIS A 91 -16.16 -2.16 -4.00
CA HIS A 91 -14.98 -1.55 -3.40
C HIS A 91 -15.35 -0.83 -2.10
N GLU A 92 -14.74 -1.25 -1.00
CA GLU A 92 -15.06 -0.73 0.33
C GLU A 92 -14.23 0.50 0.73
N GLN A 93 -13.12 0.77 0.00
CA GLN A 93 -12.20 1.85 0.34
C GLN A 93 -11.88 2.73 -0.86
N ARG A 94 -11.89 4.05 -0.66
CA ARG A 94 -11.36 4.99 -1.65
C ARG A 94 -9.84 4.93 -1.71
N VAL A 95 -9.27 5.33 -2.84
CA VAL A 95 -7.82 5.57 -2.96
C VAL A 95 -7.42 6.71 -2.01
N ARG A 96 -6.44 6.46 -1.14
CA ARG A 96 -5.96 7.45 -0.17
C ARG A 96 -4.62 8.06 -0.56
N LEU A 97 -3.81 7.32 -1.30
CA LEU A 97 -2.49 7.75 -1.76
C LEU A 97 -2.36 7.40 -3.24
N PRO A 98 -2.82 8.26 -4.14
CA PRO A 98 -2.52 8.12 -5.55
C PRO A 98 -1.01 8.27 -5.78
N VAL A 99 -0.45 7.43 -6.65
CA VAL A 99 0.96 7.45 -7.02
C VAL A 99 1.04 7.75 -8.51
N VAL A 100 1.64 8.88 -8.87
CA VAL A 100 1.72 9.37 -10.26
C VAL A 100 3.17 9.40 -10.70
N THR A 101 3.49 8.59 -11.71
CA THR A 101 4.81 8.58 -12.33
C THR A 101 4.92 9.77 -13.28
N ILE A 102 5.75 10.76 -12.92
CA ILE A 102 5.91 11.99 -13.71
C ILE A 102 7.13 11.96 -14.63
N THR A 103 8.10 11.07 -14.34
CA THR A 103 9.30 10.93 -15.17
C THR A 103 9.90 9.53 -15.06
N SER A 104 10.52 9.06 -16.13
CA SER A 104 11.37 7.87 -16.08
C SER A 104 12.87 8.20 -15.95
N ALA A 105 13.26 9.48 -15.97
CA ALA A 105 14.63 9.89 -15.76
C ALA A 105 15.08 9.57 -14.33
N CYS A 106 16.30 9.05 -14.18
CA CYS A 106 16.88 8.74 -12.88
C CYS A 106 18.41 8.90 -12.94
N ASN A 107 18.97 9.58 -11.95
CA ASN A 107 20.42 9.72 -11.77
C ASN A 107 21.00 8.73 -10.75
N LEU A 108 20.19 7.74 -10.33
CA LEU A 108 20.59 6.69 -9.39
C LEU A 108 20.67 5.35 -10.11
N ASP A 109 21.52 4.45 -9.60
CA ASP A 109 21.69 3.08 -10.07
C ASP A 109 21.45 2.10 -8.91
N CYS A 110 20.22 2.08 -8.40
CA CYS A 110 19.85 1.26 -7.26
C CYS A 110 19.79 -0.21 -7.65
N PRO A 111 20.53 -1.12 -6.99
CA PRO A 111 20.58 -2.54 -7.37
C PRO A 111 19.24 -3.29 -7.20
N ILE A 112 18.31 -2.73 -6.43
CA ILE A 112 16.97 -3.28 -6.21
C ILE A 112 15.87 -2.51 -6.94
N CYS A 113 16.23 -1.66 -7.90
CA CYS A 113 15.25 -0.88 -8.65
C CYS A 113 14.33 -1.80 -9.47
N TYR A 114 13.03 -1.72 -9.23
CA TYR A 114 12.03 -2.56 -9.92
C TYR A 114 11.47 -1.92 -11.20
N VAL A 115 11.84 -0.67 -11.52
CA VAL A 115 11.26 0.10 -12.64
C VAL A 115 12.24 0.39 -13.79
N HIS A 116 13.42 -0.17 -13.82
CA HIS A 116 14.40 -0.04 -14.92
C HIS A 116 14.48 1.35 -15.55
N ASN A 117 14.48 2.38 -14.72
CA ASN A 117 14.57 3.75 -15.20
C ASN A 117 15.94 4.02 -15.86
N LYS A 118 15.93 4.64 -17.03
CA LYS A 118 17.12 5.03 -17.77
C LYS A 118 16.99 6.45 -18.26
N ASN A 119 18.11 7.15 -18.38
CA ASN A 119 18.12 8.54 -18.85
C ASN A 119 17.99 8.65 -20.37
N ASP A 120 18.46 7.65 -21.12
CA ASP A 120 18.36 7.65 -22.58
C ASP A 120 16.91 7.48 -23.02
N GLY A 121 16.35 8.52 -23.65
CA GLY A 121 14.95 8.53 -24.06
C GLY A 121 13.98 8.63 -22.89
N ALA A 122 14.38 9.26 -21.78
CA ALA A 122 13.53 9.40 -20.61
C ALA A 122 12.23 10.13 -20.93
N TYR A 123 11.14 9.57 -20.44
CA TYR A 123 9.82 10.21 -20.48
C TYR A 123 9.75 11.29 -19.39
N HIS A 124 9.19 12.42 -19.74
CA HIS A 124 8.73 13.44 -18.80
C HIS A 124 7.26 13.72 -19.10
N MET A 125 6.41 13.63 -18.08
CA MET A 125 4.97 13.85 -18.21
C MET A 125 4.72 15.30 -18.65
N PRO A 126 4.00 15.54 -19.77
CA PRO A 126 3.63 16.91 -20.15
C PRO A 126 2.64 17.50 -19.15
N ARG A 127 2.72 18.80 -18.92
CA ARG A 127 1.84 19.53 -17.99
C ARG A 127 0.36 19.25 -18.22
N GLY A 128 -0.12 19.29 -19.46
CA GLY A 128 -1.53 19.03 -19.78
C GLY A 128 -1.97 17.58 -19.50
N GLU A 129 -1.05 16.64 -19.46
CA GLU A 129 -1.33 15.27 -19.01
C GLU A 129 -1.51 15.22 -17.50
N PHE A 130 -0.64 15.88 -16.74
CA PHE A 130 -0.74 15.97 -15.29
C PHE A 130 -2.05 16.67 -14.85
N GLU A 131 -2.45 17.75 -15.54
CA GLU A 131 -3.72 18.43 -15.31
C GLU A 131 -4.92 17.49 -15.52
N ARG A 132 -4.89 16.64 -16.57
CA ARG A 132 -5.92 15.61 -16.78
C ARG A 132 -5.93 14.55 -15.68
N VAL A 133 -4.76 14.14 -15.21
CA VAL A 133 -4.65 13.19 -14.08
C VAL A 133 -5.27 13.78 -12.82
N LEU A 134 -4.96 15.03 -12.49
CA LEU A 134 -5.54 15.72 -11.32
C LEU A 134 -7.07 15.86 -11.45
N ALA A 135 -7.57 16.24 -12.61
CA ALA A 135 -8.99 16.34 -12.86
C ALA A 135 -9.71 14.99 -12.71
N HIS A 136 -9.10 13.91 -13.22
CA HIS A 136 -9.63 12.55 -13.08
C HIS A 136 -9.64 12.10 -11.60
N LEU A 137 -8.56 12.29 -10.88
CA LEU A 137 -8.46 11.95 -9.46
C LEU A 137 -9.48 12.71 -8.63
N GLY A 138 -9.65 14.01 -8.88
CA GLY A 138 -10.66 14.82 -8.20
C GLY A 138 -12.09 14.35 -8.49
N ALA A 139 -12.38 13.97 -9.74
CA ALA A 139 -13.70 13.46 -10.13
C ALA A 139 -14.04 12.10 -9.49
N GLU A 140 -13.05 11.21 -9.34
CA GLU A 140 -13.24 9.86 -8.79
C GLU A 140 -13.22 9.83 -7.26
N HIS A 141 -12.38 10.66 -6.63
CA HIS A 141 -12.08 10.54 -5.20
C HIS A 141 -12.51 11.76 -4.38
N GLY A 142 -12.87 12.88 -5.02
CA GLY A 142 -13.15 14.15 -4.36
C GLY A 142 -11.86 14.79 -3.84
N GLU A 143 -11.84 15.18 -2.57
CA GLU A 143 -10.65 15.76 -1.93
C GLU A 143 -9.55 14.71 -1.80
N LEU A 144 -8.35 15.08 -2.21
CA LEU A 144 -7.12 14.30 -2.09
C LEU A 144 -6.27 14.89 -0.98
N ASP A 145 -6.06 14.13 0.09
CA ASP A 145 -5.18 14.57 1.18
C ASP A 145 -3.71 14.56 0.76
N ILE A 146 -3.30 13.58 -0.05
CA ILE A 146 -1.92 13.32 -0.43
C ILE A 146 -1.86 12.86 -1.89
N LEU A 147 -0.83 13.30 -2.60
CA LEU A 147 -0.45 12.80 -3.92
C LEU A 147 1.05 12.50 -3.92
N ASN A 148 1.42 11.28 -4.30
CA ASN A 148 2.82 10.90 -4.44
C ASN A 148 3.27 11.08 -5.90
N LEU A 149 4.17 12.03 -6.14
CA LEU A 149 4.86 12.18 -7.42
C LEU A 149 6.09 11.27 -7.42
N THR A 150 6.16 10.38 -8.39
CA THR A 150 7.19 9.34 -8.46
C THR A 150 7.69 9.15 -9.90
N GLY A 151 8.49 8.10 -10.08
CA GLY A 151 9.05 7.72 -11.38
C GLY A 151 10.44 7.14 -11.21
N GLY A 152 11.42 7.62 -11.97
CA GLY A 152 12.82 7.43 -11.66
C GLY A 152 13.22 8.24 -10.44
N GLU A 153 13.76 9.42 -10.68
CA GLU A 153 13.97 10.45 -9.66
C GLU A 153 13.11 11.67 -10.01
N PRO A 154 12.01 11.94 -9.31
CA PRO A 154 11.07 13.01 -9.66
C PRO A 154 11.70 14.40 -9.74
N THR A 155 12.78 14.66 -8.99
CA THR A 155 13.47 15.94 -8.99
C THR A 155 14.19 16.24 -10.32
N LEU A 156 14.30 15.25 -11.19
CA LEU A 156 14.82 15.44 -12.57
C LEU A 156 13.73 15.90 -13.55
N HIS A 157 12.46 15.94 -13.11
CA HIS A 157 11.42 16.49 -13.97
C HIS A 157 11.56 18.01 -14.09
N PRO A 158 11.66 18.59 -15.31
CA PRO A 158 11.93 20.01 -15.49
C PRO A 158 10.85 20.94 -14.92
N GLU A 159 9.62 20.46 -14.82
CA GLU A 159 8.47 21.22 -14.32
C GLU A 159 7.96 20.71 -12.97
N LEU A 160 8.78 20.01 -12.15
CA LEU A 160 8.34 19.45 -10.88
C LEU A 160 7.64 20.46 -9.98
N LEU A 161 8.22 21.67 -9.81
CA LEU A 161 7.65 22.70 -8.96
C LEU A 161 6.28 23.18 -9.47
N ALA A 162 6.14 23.31 -10.79
CA ALA A 162 4.84 23.64 -11.39
C ALA A 162 3.80 22.54 -11.15
N PHE A 163 4.21 21.26 -11.12
CA PHE A 163 3.32 20.14 -10.78
C PHE A 163 2.89 20.18 -9.30
N VAL A 164 3.81 20.53 -8.41
CA VAL A 164 3.47 20.75 -6.99
C VAL A 164 2.46 21.87 -6.83
N ASP A 165 2.64 22.99 -7.54
CA ASP A 165 1.71 24.12 -7.49
C ASP A 165 0.33 23.75 -8.07
N LEU A 166 0.28 22.99 -9.17
CA LEU A 166 -0.97 22.47 -9.74
C LEU A 166 -1.69 21.53 -8.77
N ALA A 167 -0.96 20.62 -8.13
CA ALA A 167 -1.54 19.70 -7.14
C ALA A 167 -2.14 20.47 -5.95
N ARG A 168 -1.42 21.47 -5.44
CA ARG A 168 -1.92 22.35 -4.37
C ARG A 168 -3.16 23.14 -4.80
N ALA A 169 -3.16 23.69 -6.00
CA ALA A 169 -4.31 24.39 -6.54
C ALA A 169 -5.53 23.46 -6.71
N ALA A 170 -5.30 22.17 -6.90
CA ALA A 170 -6.34 21.13 -6.94
C ALA A 170 -6.78 20.63 -5.53
N GLY A 171 -6.27 21.22 -4.45
CA GLY A 171 -6.64 20.89 -3.07
C GLY A 171 -5.83 19.77 -2.42
N VAL A 172 -4.68 19.39 -2.99
CA VAL A 172 -3.75 18.45 -2.35
C VAL A 172 -2.89 19.21 -1.32
N HIS A 173 -2.77 18.67 -0.11
CA HIS A 173 -2.08 19.30 1.03
C HIS A 173 -0.66 18.77 1.24
#